data_56649755eada2a72e4603c49839e9e64
#
_entry.id   56649755eada2a72e4603c49839e9e64
#
_cell.length_a   1.000
_cell.length_b   1.000
_cell.length_c   1.000
_cell.angle_alpha   90.00
_cell.angle_beta   90.00
_cell.angle_gamma   90.00
#
_symmetry.space_group_name_H-M   'P 1'
#
loop_
_entity.id
_entity.type
_entity.pdbx_description
1 polymer ?
#
loop_
_entity_poly.entity_id
_entity_poly.type
_entity_poly.pdbx_seq_one_letter_code
_entity_poly.pdbx_strand_id
1 'polypeptide(L)'
;MTVHRKEGCTNMKNIPVYRFPAGHARENGELELYRASNKANTACKEAIEKAISEHYCDNVLHREAVAQVAEQFGHERILYVLAITIRQKDWDGRFSADNKQWAKTVPVSENLDAWGTDRNCYLAVNSHSGLVDLFTKLAREDARAHERKPSVLGRLKNRPPEAAAEAVKKTKEPSL
;
A
#
# COMPACT_ATOMS: atom_id res chain seq x y z
N MET A 1 -20.72 -3.84 -35.52
CA MET A 1 -19.92 -4.73 -34.70
C MET A 1 -19.02 -3.89 -33.81
N THR A 2 -19.46 -3.66 -32.59
CA THR A 2 -18.71 -2.84 -31.62
C THR A 2 -17.72 -3.75 -30.92
N VAL A 3 -16.44 -3.61 -31.26
CA VAL A 3 -15.36 -4.31 -30.56
C VAL A 3 -15.21 -3.66 -29.21
N HIS A 4 -15.74 -4.30 -28.16
CA HIS A 4 -15.39 -3.97 -26.79
C HIS A 4 -13.91 -4.31 -26.61
N ARG A 5 -13.04 -3.31 -26.75
CA ARG A 5 -11.69 -3.36 -26.24
C ARG A 5 -11.80 -3.58 -24.75
N LYS A 6 -11.54 -4.78 -24.28
CA LYS A 6 -11.17 -5.03 -22.88
C LYS A 6 -9.93 -4.17 -22.63
N GLU A 7 -10.13 -3.03 -21.98
CA GLU A 7 -9.01 -2.29 -21.40
C GLU A 7 -8.31 -3.26 -20.45
N GLY A 8 -7.14 -3.72 -20.86
CA GLY A 8 -6.31 -4.60 -20.05
C GLY A 8 -6.05 -3.89 -18.73
N CYS A 9 -6.46 -4.51 -17.64
CA CYS A 9 -6.19 -4.06 -16.28
C CYS A 9 -4.66 -3.97 -16.17
N THR A 10 -4.12 -2.77 -16.33
CA THR A 10 -2.67 -2.56 -16.27
C THR A 10 -2.25 -2.76 -14.83
N ASN A 11 -1.60 -3.88 -14.55
CA ASN A 11 -1.09 -4.19 -13.22
C ASN A 11 0.04 -3.21 -12.88
N MET A 12 -0.27 -2.18 -12.10
CA MET A 12 0.68 -1.15 -11.66
C MET A 12 1.44 -1.53 -10.38
N LYS A 13 1.21 -2.72 -9.86
CA LYS A 13 1.84 -3.23 -8.64
C LYS A 13 3.36 -3.30 -8.74
N ASN A 14 3.89 -3.50 -9.94
CA ASN A 14 5.33 -3.63 -10.19
C ASN A 14 6.05 -2.28 -10.34
N ILE A 15 5.33 -1.17 -10.40
CA ILE A 15 5.92 0.17 -10.44
C ILE A 15 6.27 0.56 -9.00
N PRO A 16 7.54 0.85 -8.68
CA PRO A 16 7.92 1.23 -7.32
C PRO A 16 7.34 2.60 -6.94
N VAL A 17 7.05 2.80 -5.67
CA VAL A 17 6.66 4.10 -5.13
C VAL A 17 7.88 4.99 -5.06
N TYR A 18 7.88 6.10 -5.82
CA TYR A 18 8.95 7.09 -5.79
C TYR A 18 8.67 8.14 -4.71
N ARG A 19 9.57 8.26 -3.73
CA ARG A 19 9.35 9.05 -2.50
C ARG A 19 10.15 10.34 -2.42
N PHE A 20 10.80 10.72 -3.52
CA PHE A 20 11.63 11.90 -3.58
C PHE A 20 11.03 12.97 -4.50
N PRO A 21 11.39 14.27 -4.32
CA PRO A 21 10.89 15.34 -5.17
C PRO A 21 11.45 15.26 -6.59
N ALA A 22 10.82 15.98 -7.52
CA ALA A 22 11.20 16.01 -8.94
C ALA A 22 12.64 16.48 -9.16
N GLY A 23 13.14 17.39 -8.32
CA GLY A 23 14.53 17.84 -8.36
C GLY A 23 15.52 16.72 -8.17
N HIS A 24 15.31 15.90 -7.14
CA HIS A 24 16.12 14.71 -6.87
C HIS A 24 16.10 13.72 -8.05
N ALA A 25 14.92 13.47 -8.61
CA ALA A 25 14.78 12.59 -9.77
C ALA A 25 15.55 13.09 -10.99
N ARG A 26 15.59 14.40 -11.18
CA ARG A 26 16.35 15.04 -12.28
C ARG A 26 17.84 14.89 -12.08
N GLU A 27 18.32 15.14 -10.87
CA GLU A 27 19.75 15.06 -10.52
C GLU A 27 20.29 13.63 -10.65
N ASN A 28 19.46 12.62 -10.34
CA ASN A 28 19.85 11.22 -10.37
C ASN A 28 19.48 10.49 -11.67
N GLY A 29 18.90 11.16 -12.65
CA GLY A 29 18.47 10.52 -13.91
C GLY A 29 17.26 9.60 -13.77
N GLU A 30 16.43 9.78 -12.74
CA GLU A 30 15.31 8.92 -12.37
C GLU A 30 13.93 9.51 -12.76
N LEU A 31 13.90 10.47 -13.69
CA LEU A 31 12.66 11.15 -14.09
C LEU A 31 11.59 10.22 -14.63
N GLU A 32 11.97 9.12 -15.30
CA GLU A 32 11.02 8.15 -15.81
C GLU A 32 10.35 7.36 -14.67
N LEU A 33 11.12 6.98 -13.65
CA LEU A 33 10.59 6.35 -12.43
C LEU A 33 9.65 7.31 -11.68
N TYR A 34 10.03 8.56 -11.55
CA TYR A 34 9.21 9.60 -10.94
C TYR A 34 7.88 9.78 -11.68
N ARG A 35 7.91 9.88 -13.02
CA ARG A 35 6.69 10.02 -13.85
C ARG A 35 5.81 8.79 -13.78
N ALA A 36 6.39 7.60 -13.87
CA ALA A 36 5.67 6.34 -13.77
C ALA A 36 4.99 6.19 -12.41
N SER A 37 5.70 6.50 -11.33
CA SER A 37 5.14 6.48 -9.98
C SER A 37 3.98 7.47 -9.81
N ASN A 38 4.12 8.71 -10.31
CA ASN A 38 3.06 9.72 -10.24
C ASN A 38 1.81 9.29 -11.01
N LYS A 39 1.99 8.73 -12.19
CA LYS A 39 0.87 8.20 -12.98
C LYS A 39 0.17 7.07 -12.22
N ALA A 40 0.93 6.16 -11.62
CA ALA A 40 0.38 5.08 -10.82
C ALA A 40 -0.30 5.58 -9.54
N ASN A 41 0.23 6.60 -8.88
CA ASN A 41 -0.39 7.23 -7.72
C ASN A 41 -1.76 7.86 -8.06
N THR A 42 -1.85 8.57 -9.17
CA THR A 42 -3.10 9.16 -9.66
C THR A 42 -4.14 8.08 -9.97
N ALA A 43 -3.73 7.02 -10.67
CA ALA A 43 -4.61 5.90 -10.96
C ALA A 43 -5.06 5.15 -9.69
N CYS A 44 -4.17 5.00 -8.70
CA CYS A 44 -4.48 4.42 -7.40
C CYS A 44 -5.49 5.26 -6.62
N LYS A 45 -5.32 6.59 -6.60
CA LYS A 45 -6.26 7.53 -6.01
C LYS A 45 -7.66 7.37 -6.60
N GLU A 46 -7.77 7.35 -7.93
CA GLU A 46 -9.04 7.19 -8.65
C GLU A 46 -9.67 5.81 -8.35
N ALA A 47 -8.85 4.76 -8.28
CA ALA A 47 -9.32 3.42 -7.93
C ALA A 47 -9.84 3.34 -6.49
N ILE A 48 -9.21 4.03 -5.53
CA ILE A 48 -9.70 4.13 -4.15
C ILE A 48 -11.05 4.84 -4.10
N GLU A 49 -11.19 5.98 -4.78
CA GLU A 49 -12.45 6.73 -4.85
C GLU A 49 -13.58 5.88 -5.45
N LYS A 50 -13.28 5.16 -6.52
CA LYS A 50 -14.22 4.24 -7.17
C LYS A 50 -14.60 3.08 -6.25
N ALA A 51 -13.63 2.43 -5.62
CA ALA A 51 -13.87 1.31 -4.71
C ALA A 51 -14.71 1.71 -3.49
N ILE A 52 -14.47 2.89 -2.91
CA ILE A 52 -15.31 3.44 -1.84
C ILE A 52 -16.75 3.61 -2.32
N SER A 53 -16.95 4.18 -3.50
CA SER A 53 -18.29 4.40 -4.08
C SER A 53 -19.04 3.10 -4.37
N GLU A 54 -18.33 2.07 -4.84
CA GLU A 54 -18.93 0.78 -5.23
C GLU A 54 -19.21 -0.14 -4.04
N HIS A 55 -18.40 -0.05 -2.98
CA HIS A 55 -18.45 -0.98 -1.84
C HIS A 55 -18.95 -0.36 -0.53
N TYR A 56 -19.46 0.87 -0.58
CA TYR A 56 -20.15 1.46 0.55
C TYR A 56 -21.66 1.31 0.40
N CYS A 57 -22.23 0.43 1.20
CA CYS A 57 -23.67 0.23 1.26
C CYS A 57 -24.11 -0.08 2.69
N ASP A 58 -25.37 0.23 3.01
CA ASP A 58 -25.96 0.01 4.33
C ASP A 58 -25.15 0.60 5.48
N ASN A 59 -24.51 1.76 5.26
CA ASN A 59 -23.61 2.44 6.21
C ASN A 59 -22.34 1.63 6.56
N VAL A 60 -21.97 0.66 5.74
CA VAL A 60 -20.76 -0.16 5.91
C VAL A 60 -19.88 -0.07 4.67
N LEU A 61 -18.59 0.12 4.89
CA LEU A 61 -17.58 -0.02 3.85
C LEU A 61 -17.03 -1.46 3.91
N HIS A 62 -17.25 -2.19 2.82
CA HIS A 62 -16.84 -3.60 2.73
C HIS A 62 -15.34 -3.75 2.46
N ARG A 63 -14.73 -4.81 2.99
CA ARG A 63 -13.28 -5.10 2.85
C ARG A 63 -12.86 -5.37 1.42
N GLU A 64 -13.77 -5.79 0.58
CA GLU A 64 -13.57 -6.02 -0.86
C GLU A 64 -13.09 -4.76 -1.58
N ALA A 65 -13.47 -3.57 -1.10
CA ALA A 65 -12.95 -2.31 -1.61
C ALA A 65 -11.42 -2.25 -1.56
N VAL A 66 -10.84 -2.64 -0.44
CA VAL A 66 -9.37 -2.68 -0.28
C VAL A 66 -8.75 -3.77 -1.12
N ALA A 67 -9.31 -4.98 -1.11
CA ALA A 67 -8.79 -6.11 -1.87
C ALA A 67 -8.72 -5.81 -3.37
N GLN A 68 -9.75 -5.18 -3.93
CA GLN A 68 -9.81 -4.79 -5.35
C GLN A 68 -8.69 -3.83 -5.73
N VAL A 69 -8.41 -2.83 -4.90
CA VAL A 69 -7.35 -1.85 -5.17
C VAL A 69 -5.97 -2.47 -4.91
N ALA A 70 -5.83 -3.30 -3.88
CA ALA A 70 -4.57 -3.95 -3.53
C ALA A 70 -4.08 -4.94 -4.60
N GLU A 71 -4.99 -5.63 -5.26
CA GLU A 71 -4.66 -6.52 -6.37
C GLU A 71 -3.99 -5.76 -7.53
N GLN A 72 -4.45 -4.57 -7.81
CA GLN A 72 -3.99 -3.75 -8.93
C GLN A 72 -2.75 -2.91 -8.61
N PHE A 73 -2.66 -2.34 -7.41
CA PHE A 73 -1.63 -1.35 -7.05
C PHE A 73 -0.67 -1.82 -5.95
N GLY A 74 -1.02 -2.82 -5.17
CA GLY A 74 -0.27 -3.25 -3.99
C GLY A 74 -0.54 -2.36 -2.76
N HIS A 75 -0.28 -2.91 -1.58
CA HIS A 75 -0.52 -2.23 -0.30
C HIS A 75 0.36 -1.00 -0.10
N GLU A 76 1.63 -1.08 -0.50
CA GLU A 76 2.58 0.02 -0.32
C GLU A 76 2.09 1.32 -0.97
N ARG A 77 1.60 1.24 -2.21
CA ARG A 77 1.08 2.40 -2.93
C ARG A 77 -0.21 2.93 -2.34
N ILE A 78 -1.12 2.05 -1.94
CA ILE A 78 -2.37 2.43 -1.27
C ILE A 78 -2.05 3.22 -0.01
N LEU A 79 -1.19 2.69 0.85
CA LEU A 79 -0.82 3.32 2.11
C LEU A 79 -0.10 4.66 1.89
N TYR A 80 0.74 4.75 0.85
CA TYR A 80 1.39 5.99 0.46
C TYR A 80 0.40 7.08 0.06
N VAL A 81 -0.55 6.77 -0.83
CA VAL A 81 -1.60 7.71 -1.29
C VAL A 81 -2.50 8.15 -0.13
N LEU A 82 -2.88 7.23 0.75
CA LEU A 82 -3.71 7.53 1.92
C LEU A 82 -2.97 8.39 2.94
N ALA A 83 -1.68 8.13 3.18
CA ALA A 83 -0.87 8.94 4.09
C ALA A 83 -0.75 10.39 3.60
N ILE A 84 -0.52 10.59 2.31
CA ILE A 84 -0.50 11.91 1.69
C ILE A 84 -1.84 12.61 1.87
N THR A 85 -2.95 11.90 1.59
CA THR A 85 -4.31 12.44 1.73
C THR A 85 -4.58 12.93 3.16
N ILE A 86 -4.25 12.11 4.15
CA ILE A 86 -4.49 12.45 5.56
C ILE A 86 -3.62 13.62 6.01
N ARG A 87 -2.34 13.67 5.58
CA ARG A 87 -1.46 14.79 5.91
C ARG A 87 -1.95 16.10 5.32
N GLN A 88 -2.41 16.10 4.06
CA GLN A 88 -2.98 17.29 3.42
C GLN A 88 -4.28 17.77 4.07
N LYS A 89 -5.01 16.86 4.71
CA LYS A 89 -6.29 17.12 5.39
C LYS A 89 -6.19 16.95 6.92
N ASP A 90 -5.02 17.17 7.51
CA ASP A 90 -4.81 17.02 8.96
C ASP A 90 -5.73 17.91 9.81
N TRP A 91 -6.19 19.04 9.25
CA TRP A 91 -7.19 19.92 9.83
C TRP A 91 -8.59 19.32 9.90
N ASP A 92 -8.90 18.28 9.12
CA ASP A 92 -10.23 17.68 9.06
C ASP A 92 -10.46 16.73 10.24
N GLY A 93 -11.43 17.09 11.10
CA GLY A 93 -11.78 16.31 12.29
C GLY A 93 -12.45 14.97 12.02
N ARG A 94 -12.82 14.67 10.76
CA ARG A 94 -13.39 13.37 10.36
C ARG A 94 -12.35 12.28 10.24
N PHE A 95 -11.06 12.63 10.14
CA PHE A 95 -9.98 11.66 10.26
C PHE A 95 -9.67 11.36 11.73
N SER A 96 -9.56 10.09 12.08
CA SER A 96 -9.21 9.62 13.41
C SER A 96 -7.79 10.04 13.80
N ALA A 97 -7.58 10.29 15.11
CA ALA A 97 -6.26 10.61 15.64
C ALA A 97 -5.23 9.50 15.35
N ASP A 98 -5.65 8.24 15.41
CA ASP A 98 -4.82 7.07 15.11
C ASP A 98 -4.32 7.09 13.65
N ASN A 99 -5.21 7.35 12.69
CA ASN A 99 -4.81 7.45 11.29
C ASN A 99 -3.94 8.68 11.00
N LYS A 100 -4.21 9.81 11.66
CA LYS A 100 -3.34 11.00 11.55
C LYS A 100 -1.93 10.73 12.07
N GLN A 101 -1.82 10.03 13.20
CA GLN A 101 -0.53 9.68 13.77
C GLN A 101 0.21 8.66 12.90
N TRP A 102 -0.48 7.65 12.42
CA TRP A 102 0.08 6.68 11.49
C TRP A 102 0.58 7.36 10.20
N ALA A 103 -0.19 8.25 9.60
CA ALA A 103 0.19 8.94 8.36
C ALA A 103 1.53 9.68 8.49
N LYS A 104 1.86 10.19 9.67
CA LYS A 104 3.15 10.85 9.96
C LYS A 104 4.34 9.87 9.98
N THR A 105 4.09 8.57 10.17
CA THR A 105 5.15 7.55 10.16
C THR A 105 5.49 7.05 8.76
N VAL A 106 4.62 7.28 7.78
CA VAL A 106 4.85 6.84 6.40
C VAL A 106 5.82 7.79 5.71
N PRO A 107 6.94 7.30 5.14
CA PRO A 107 7.86 8.14 4.39
C PRO A 107 7.18 8.70 3.14
N VAL A 108 7.16 10.01 3.01
CA VAL A 108 6.64 10.75 1.86
C VAL A 108 7.65 11.79 1.41
N SER A 109 7.42 12.42 0.25
CA SER A 109 8.30 13.47 -0.25
C SER A 109 8.44 14.59 0.78
N GLU A 110 9.66 15.10 0.99
CA GLU A 110 9.97 16.17 1.94
C GLU A 110 9.22 17.48 1.68
N ASN A 111 8.79 17.69 0.43
CA ASN A 111 8.07 18.90 0.02
C ASN A 111 6.55 18.79 0.16
N LEU A 112 6.04 17.81 0.89
CA LEU A 112 4.59 17.62 1.06
C LEU A 112 3.90 18.88 1.64
N ASP A 113 4.56 19.58 2.55
CA ASP A 113 4.06 20.76 3.23
C ASP A 113 4.43 22.07 2.55
N ALA A 114 5.28 22.01 1.51
CA ALA A 114 5.70 23.18 0.77
C ALA A 114 4.67 23.52 -0.33
N TRP A 115 4.20 24.74 -0.34
CA TRP A 115 3.47 25.32 -1.48
C TRP A 115 4.41 25.36 -2.69
N GLY A 116 4.44 24.31 -3.45
CA GLY A 116 5.40 24.26 -4.52
C GLY A 116 5.11 23.21 -5.57
N THR A 117 6.02 22.92 -6.31
CA THR A 117 6.09 22.39 -7.65
C THR A 117 5.98 20.86 -7.77
N ASP A 118 5.91 20.12 -6.67
CA ASP A 118 5.84 18.67 -6.71
C ASP A 118 4.38 18.19 -6.71
N ARG A 119 3.94 17.63 -7.84
CA ARG A 119 2.57 17.11 -8.01
C ARG A 119 2.21 15.98 -7.03
N ASN A 120 3.20 15.28 -6.48
CA ASN A 120 2.99 14.30 -5.43
C ASN A 120 2.41 14.91 -4.15
N CYS A 121 2.66 16.19 -3.90
CA CYS A 121 2.17 16.90 -2.72
C CYS A 121 0.68 17.25 -2.79
N TYR A 122 0.08 17.17 -3.97
CA TYR A 122 -1.34 17.55 -4.18
C TYR A 122 -2.26 16.36 -4.45
N LEU A 123 -1.77 15.17 -4.24
CA LEU A 123 -2.51 13.94 -4.49
C LEU A 123 -3.37 13.56 -3.29
N ALA A 124 -4.61 13.98 -3.29
CA ALA A 124 -5.55 13.64 -2.22
C ALA A 124 -6.78 12.90 -2.76
N VAL A 125 -7.22 11.89 -2.03
CA VAL A 125 -8.49 11.21 -2.29
C VAL A 125 -9.64 12.18 -1.96
N ASN A 126 -10.53 12.42 -2.91
CA ASN A 126 -11.61 13.40 -2.81
C ASN A 126 -12.94 12.84 -2.26
N SER A 127 -12.99 11.55 -1.95
CA SER A 127 -14.14 10.95 -1.27
C SER A 127 -14.39 11.58 0.09
N HIS A 128 -15.58 11.36 0.65
CA HIS A 128 -15.90 11.83 2.00
C HIS A 128 -14.84 11.40 3.02
N SER A 129 -14.29 12.33 3.78
CA SER A 129 -13.14 12.09 4.65
C SER A 129 -13.36 10.98 5.69
N GLY A 130 -14.59 10.83 6.23
CA GLY A 130 -14.92 9.73 7.12
C GLY A 130 -14.88 8.36 6.45
N LEU A 131 -15.23 8.26 5.17
CA LEU A 131 -15.11 7.02 4.40
C LEU A 131 -13.65 6.72 4.04
N VAL A 132 -12.87 7.75 3.76
CA VAL A 132 -11.42 7.60 3.54
C VAL A 132 -10.73 7.14 4.83
N ASP A 133 -11.15 7.62 5.99
CA ASP A 133 -10.65 7.17 7.28
C ASP A 133 -10.95 5.69 7.53
N LEU A 134 -12.16 5.24 7.25
CA LEU A 134 -12.54 3.82 7.32
C LEU A 134 -11.73 2.97 6.32
N PHE A 135 -11.61 3.42 5.08
CA PHE A 135 -10.81 2.74 4.06
C PHE A 135 -9.35 2.61 4.50
N THR A 136 -8.78 3.66 5.07
CA THR A 136 -7.41 3.65 5.61
C THR A 136 -7.23 2.62 6.71
N LYS A 137 -8.19 2.54 7.65
CA LYS A 137 -8.16 1.53 8.71
C LYS A 137 -8.17 0.11 8.13
N LEU A 138 -9.08 -0.17 7.20
CA LEU A 138 -9.17 -1.48 6.54
C LEU A 138 -7.90 -1.81 5.74
N ALA A 139 -7.33 -0.84 5.02
CA ALA A 139 -6.10 -1.02 4.25
C ALA A 139 -4.89 -1.32 5.14
N ARG A 140 -4.77 -0.66 6.29
CA ARG A 140 -3.72 -0.92 7.29
C ARG A 140 -3.85 -2.32 7.90
N GLU A 141 -5.07 -2.75 8.20
CA GLU A 141 -5.35 -4.09 8.71
C GLU A 141 -5.01 -5.17 7.67
N ASP A 142 -5.40 -4.96 6.41
CA ASP A 142 -5.15 -5.89 5.32
C ASP A 142 -3.66 -6.02 4.99
N ALA A 143 -2.93 -4.90 4.98
CA ALA A 143 -1.47 -4.89 4.82
C ALA A 143 -0.77 -5.69 5.92
N ARG A 144 -1.13 -5.49 7.19
CA ARG A 144 -0.58 -6.25 8.33
C ARG A 144 -0.88 -7.75 8.22
N ALA A 145 -2.07 -8.13 7.78
CA ALA A 145 -2.43 -9.52 7.57
C ALA A 145 -1.61 -10.16 6.44
N HIS A 146 -1.29 -9.40 5.40
CA HIS A 146 -0.45 -9.85 4.28
C HIS A 146 1.01 -10.04 4.70
N GLU A 147 1.57 -9.15 5.51
CA GLU A 147 2.93 -9.26 6.04
C GLU A 147 3.13 -10.49 6.94
N ARG A 148 2.09 -10.88 7.69
CA ARG A 148 2.14 -12.05 8.60
C ARG A 148 2.12 -13.39 7.87
N LYS A 149 1.47 -13.51 6.71
CA LYS A 149 1.32 -14.77 5.97
C LYS A 149 2.62 -15.36 5.40
N PRO A 150 3.57 -14.58 4.84
CA PRO A 150 4.81 -15.14 4.30
C PRO A 150 5.78 -15.64 5.38
N SER A 151 5.73 -15.10 6.58
CA SER A 151 6.70 -15.40 7.65
C SER A 151 6.66 -16.85 8.15
N VAL A 152 5.50 -17.50 8.12
CA VAL A 152 5.34 -18.89 8.59
C VAL A 152 5.80 -19.89 7.53
N LEU A 153 5.43 -19.65 6.27
CA LEU A 153 5.84 -20.50 5.14
C LEU A 153 7.31 -20.33 4.76
N GLY A 154 7.87 -19.13 4.91
CA GLY A 154 9.29 -18.85 4.67
C GLY A 154 10.19 -19.51 5.71
N ARG A 155 9.77 -19.57 6.98
CA ARG A 155 10.50 -20.27 8.05
C ARG A 155 10.51 -21.78 7.88
N LEU A 156 9.46 -22.37 7.30
CA LEU A 156 9.39 -23.80 7.03
C LEU A 156 10.23 -24.20 5.82
N LYS A 157 10.38 -23.34 4.82
CA LYS A 157 11.20 -23.60 3.62
C LYS A 157 12.71 -23.40 3.83
N ASN A 158 13.10 -22.58 4.81
CA ASN A 158 14.50 -22.26 5.10
C ASN A 158 15.07 -23.02 6.30
N ARG A 159 14.44 -24.11 6.73
CA ARG A 159 15.02 -24.98 7.75
C ARG A 159 16.12 -25.82 7.11
N PRO A 160 17.40 -25.64 7.50
CA PRO A 160 18.48 -26.46 6.93
C PRO A 160 18.22 -27.94 7.23
N PRO A 161 18.52 -28.85 6.28
CA PRO A 161 18.30 -30.28 6.48
C PRO A 161 19.16 -30.90 7.59
N GLU A 162 20.13 -30.18 8.11
CA GLU A 162 21.04 -30.67 9.17
C GLU A 162 20.41 -30.83 10.55
N ALA A 163 19.35 -30.09 10.88
CA ALA A 163 18.70 -30.20 12.18
C ALA A 163 17.89 -31.51 12.36
N ALA A 164 17.63 -32.25 11.28
CA ALA A 164 16.94 -33.53 11.34
C ALA A 164 17.89 -34.73 11.57
N ALA A 165 19.20 -34.57 11.34
CA ALA A 165 20.19 -35.65 11.46
C ALA A 165 20.71 -35.82 12.93
N GLU A 166 20.65 -34.78 13.74
CA GLU A 166 21.11 -34.87 15.12
C GLU A 166 20.08 -35.49 16.09
N ALA A 167 18.81 -35.47 15.75
CA ALA A 167 17.78 -36.08 16.61
C ALA A 167 17.74 -37.62 16.55
N VAL A 168 18.39 -38.23 15.55
CA VAL A 168 18.38 -39.69 15.35
C VAL A 168 19.57 -40.39 16.01
N LYS A 169 20.60 -39.66 16.43
CA LYS A 169 21.81 -40.23 17.04
C LYS A 169 21.79 -40.38 18.54
N LYS A 170 20.74 -39.98 19.25
CA LYS A 170 20.63 -40.07 20.72
C LYS A 170 19.84 -41.26 21.27
N THR A 171 19.46 -42.22 20.46
CA THR A 171 18.66 -43.38 20.94
C THR A 171 19.29 -44.72 20.56
N LYS A 172 20.60 -44.86 20.70
CA LYS A 172 21.26 -46.18 20.74
C LYS A 172 22.47 -46.14 21.61
N GLU A 173 22.30 -46.25 22.92
CA GLU A 173 23.23 -46.90 23.78
C GLU A 173 22.58 -48.17 24.33
N PRO A 174 23.15 -49.36 24.10
CA PRO A 174 22.70 -50.57 24.76
C PRO A 174 23.33 -50.64 26.14
N SER A 175 22.47 -50.79 27.15
CA SER A 175 22.89 -51.23 28.49
C SER A 175 23.45 -52.62 28.39
N LEU A 176 24.65 -52.78 28.93
CA LEU A 176 25.10 -54.03 29.52
C LEU A 176 24.82 -54.00 31.00
#